data_8aa2950a44657b09ce0b4fc0df03be81
#
_entry.id   8aa2950a44657b09ce0b4fc0df03be81
#
_cell.length_a   1.000
_cell.length_b   1.000
_cell.length_c   1.000
_cell.angle_alpha   90.00
_cell.angle_beta   90.00
_cell.angle_gamma   90.00
#
_symmetry.space_group_name_H-M   'P 1'
#
loop_
_entity.id
_entity.type
_entity.pdbx_description
1 polymer ?
#
loop_
_entity_poly.entity_id
_entity_poly.type
_entity_poly.pdbx_seq_one_letter_code
_entity_poly.pdbx_strand_id
1 'polypeptide(L)'
;MKGRAVADVENGKATVIQPSARGEYEITTVNQLFLRDNELKVALLGRGFAWLDTGTHDSLSEASTFIEVVEKRQGLKIACLEAIAYRKGWISEERMRELAQPMIKNQYGQYLLKVIDELKREVNSTNILGKTGK
;
A
#
# COMPACT_ATOMS: atom_id res chain seq x y z
N MET A 1 15.26 -15.30 28.36
CA MET A 1 14.84 -13.92 27.99
C MET A 1 13.36 -13.75 28.33
N LYS A 2 12.96 -12.62 28.95
CA LYS A 2 11.54 -12.36 29.22
C LYS A 2 10.85 -12.01 27.90
N GLY A 3 9.72 -12.66 27.58
CA GLY A 3 8.93 -12.36 26.40
C GLY A 3 8.53 -10.87 26.37
N ARG A 4 8.41 -10.32 25.18
CA ARG A 4 7.99 -8.92 24.99
C ARG A 4 6.47 -8.88 24.93
N ALA A 5 5.84 -7.98 25.66
CA ALA A 5 4.42 -7.77 25.57
C ALA A 5 4.09 -7.02 24.27
N VAL A 6 3.17 -7.55 23.48
CA VAL A 6 2.55 -6.85 22.34
C VAL A 6 1.23 -6.31 22.85
N ALA A 7 1.04 -5.00 22.82
CA ALA A 7 -0.21 -4.36 23.19
C ALA A 7 -1.20 -4.45 22.02
N ASP A 8 -2.39 -4.98 22.28
CA ASP A 8 -3.54 -4.85 21.40
C ASP A 8 -4.05 -3.41 21.52
N VAL A 9 -3.87 -2.64 20.46
CA VAL A 9 -4.17 -1.20 20.43
C VAL A 9 -5.68 -0.94 20.47
N GLU A 10 -6.51 -1.86 20.00
CA GLU A 10 -7.97 -1.68 19.95
C GLU A 10 -8.67 -2.04 21.27
N ASN A 11 -8.17 -3.02 22.02
CA ASN A 11 -8.84 -3.54 23.22
C ASN A 11 -8.05 -3.36 24.52
N GLY A 12 -6.87 -2.73 24.47
CA GLY A 12 -6.02 -2.52 25.66
C GLY A 12 -5.46 -3.80 26.27
N LYS A 13 -5.56 -4.95 25.59
CA LYS A 13 -4.99 -6.23 26.03
C LYS A 13 -3.51 -6.27 25.69
N ALA A 14 -2.67 -6.43 26.71
CA ALA A 14 -1.27 -6.77 26.50
C ALA A 14 -1.14 -8.29 26.37
N THR A 15 -0.74 -8.77 25.20
CA THR A 15 -0.48 -10.20 24.98
C THR A 15 1.01 -10.44 25.00
N VAL A 16 1.44 -11.43 25.81
CA VAL A 16 2.83 -11.85 25.85
C VAL A 16 3.01 -13.00 24.87
N ILE A 17 3.78 -12.77 23.81
CA ILE A 17 4.22 -13.79 22.88
C ILE A 17 5.68 -14.15 23.15
N GLN A 18 6.03 -15.41 22.88
CA GLN A 18 7.40 -15.89 23.01
C GLN A 18 8.05 -15.95 21.63
N PRO A 19 9.36 -15.72 21.54
CA PRO A 19 10.07 -15.94 20.30
C PRO A 19 9.98 -17.41 19.86
N SER A 20 9.89 -17.63 18.55
CA SER A 20 9.96 -18.97 17.94
C SER A 20 11.33 -19.61 18.15
N ALA A 21 11.48 -20.86 17.70
CA ALA A 21 12.78 -21.54 17.69
C ALA A 21 13.87 -20.79 16.89
N ARG A 22 13.47 -19.89 15.97
CA ARG A 22 14.36 -18.99 15.22
C ARG A 22 14.75 -17.72 16.00
N GLY A 23 14.20 -17.51 17.18
CA GLY A 23 14.42 -16.31 17.99
C GLY A 23 13.57 -15.10 17.57
N GLU A 24 12.60 -15.28 16.69
CA GLU A 24 11.76 -14.24 16.13
C GLU A 24 10.34 -14.23 16.70
N TYR A 25 9.73 -13.06 16.82
CA TYR A 25 8.31 -12.92 17.15
C TYR A 25 7.48 -13.13 15.89
N GLU A 26 6.77 -14.26 15.83
CA GLU A 26 6.02 -14.67 14.64
C GLU A 26 4.63 -14.01 14.58
N ILE A 27 4.31 -13.38 13.47
CA ILE A 27 2.96 -12.85 13.22
C ILE A 27 1.89 -13.94 13.30
N THR A 28 2.23 -15.17 12.92
CA THR A 28 1.34 -16.33 13.01
C THR A 28 0.88 -16.58 14.44
N THR A 29 1.75 -16.40 15.44
CA THR A 29 1.39 -16.55 16.85
C THR A 29 0.38 -15.46 17.27
N VAL A 30 0.56 -14.23 16.78
CA VAL A 30 -0.40 -13.15 17.03
C VAL A 30 -1.76 -13.49 16.42
N ASN A 31 -1.78 -13.92 15.16
CA ASN A 31 -3.00 -14.32 14.46
C ASN A 31 -3.74 -15.46 15.17
N GLN A 32 -3.00 -16.44 15.73
CA GLN A 32 -3.57 -17.55 16.51
C GLN A 32 -4.26 -17.06 17.78
N LEU A 33 -3.74 -16.03 18.45
CA LEU A 33 -4.39 -15.45 19.63
C LEU A 33 -5.71 -14.78 19.26
N PHE A 34 -5.74 -13.97 18.20
CA PHE A 34 -6.97 -13.36 17.70
C PHE A 34 -8.00 -14.40 17.23
N LEU A 35 -7.52 -15.48 16.59
CA LEU A 35 -8.38 -16.59 16.16
C LEU A 35 -9.03 -17.30 17.35
N ARG A 36 -8.26 -17.59 18.41
CA ARG A 36 -8.76 -18.22 19.63
C ARG A 36 -9.83 -17.38 20.32
N ASP A 37 -9.64 -16.07 20.30
CA ASP A 37 -10.57 -15.12 20.92
C ASP A 37 -11.76 -14.77 20.01
N ASN A 38 -11.87 -15.38 18.81
CA ASN A 38 -12.87 -15.11 17.76
C ASN A 38 -12.87 -13.66 17.24
N GLU A 39 -11.73 -13.00 17.32
CA GLU A 39 -11.56 -11.60 16.88
C GLU A 39 -10.82 -11.50 15.54
N LEU A 40 -10.29 -12.61 14.99
CA LEU A 40 -9.60 -12.61 13.71
C LEU A 40 -10.55 -12.37 12.54
N LYS A 41 -10.29 -11.31 11.79
CA LYS A 41 -10.99 -11.02 10.54
C LYS A 41 -10.11 -11.39 9.34
N VAL A 42 -10.68 -12.02 8.33
CA VAL A 42 -9.98 -12.44 7.13
C VAL A 42 -10.53 -11.69 5.92
N ALA A 43 -9.63 -11.07 5.15
CA ALA A 43 -9.94 -10.50 3.86
C ALA A 43 -9.33 -11.39 2.76
N LEU A 44 -10.16 -11.93 1.88
CA LEU A 44 -9.69 -12.71 0.74
C LEU A 44 -9.21 -11.77 -0.36
N LEU A 45 -7.94 -11.91 -0.74
CA LEU A 45 -7.37 -11.21 -1.86
C LEU A 45 -7.83 -11.88 -3.16
N GLY A 46 -8.45 -11.10 -4.05
CA GLY A 46 -8.94 -11.59 -5.35
C GLY A 46 -7.81 -11.75 -6.38
N ARG A 47 -8.21 -11.99 -7.64
CA ARG A 47 -7.27 -12.02 -8.76
C ARG A 47 -6.60 -10.64 -8.94
N GLY A 48 -5.34 -10.62 -9.33
CA GLY A 48 -4.59 -9.38 -9.52
C GLY A 48 -3.75 -8.95 -8.31
N PHE A 49 -3.86 -9.64 -7.17
CA PHE A 49 -2.94 -9.49 -6.06
C PHE A 49 -1.77 -10.46 -6.23
N ALA A 50 -0.55 -9.96 -6.02
CA ALA A 50 0.65 -10.78 -5.93
C ALA A 50 1.19 -10.70 -4.51
N TRP A 51 1.44 -11.84 -3.90
CA TRP A 51 2.15 -11.95 -2.63
C TRP A 51 3.62 -12.21 -2.92
N LEU A 52 4.49 -11.32 -2.51
CA LEU A 52 5.94 -11.41 -2.73
C LEU A 52 6.62 -11.41 -1.38
N ASP A 53 7.43 -12.43 -1.13
CA ASP A 53 8.32 -12.47 0.02
C ASP A 53 9.58 -11.66 -0.28
N THR A 54 10.15 -11.01 0.73
CA THR A 54 11.36 -10.20 0.61
C THR A 54 12.39 -10.53 1.70
N GLY A 55 12.24 -11.70 2.34
CA GLY A 55 13.06 -12.12 3.47
C GLY A 55 14.46 -12.59 3.09
N THR A 56 14.76 -12.85 1.82
CA THR A 56 16.08 -13.20 1.30
C THR A 56 16.52 -12.23 0.20
N HIS A 57 17.82 -12.22 -0.11
CA HIS A 57 18.33 -11.40 -1.22
C HIS A 57 17.71 -11.81 -2.55
N ASP A 58 17.52 -13.10 -2.78
CA ASP A 58 16.95 -13.62 -4.03
C ASP A 58 15.47 -13.22 -4.14
N SER A 59 14.66 -13.44 -3.10
CA SER A 59 13.25 -13.06 -3.11
C SER A 59 13.03 -11.54 -3.21
N LEU A 60 13.91 -10.74 -2.62
CA LEU A 60 13.89 -9.28 -2.77
C LEU A 60 14.20 -8.86 -4.22
N SER A 61 15.16 -9.51 -4.86
CA SER A 61 15.52 -9.27 -6.28
C SER A 61 14.37 -9.64 -7.22
N GLU A 62 13.72 -10.77 -6.99
CA GLU A 62 12.54 -11.22 -7.74
C GLU A 62 11.37 -10.24 -7.57
N ALA A 63 11.08 -9.82 -6.34
CA ALA A 63 10.04 -8.85 -6.06
C ALA A 63 10.33 -7.51 -6.77
N SER A 64 11.57 -7.03 -6.73
CA SER A 64 11.99 -5.80 -7.40
C SER A 64 11.79 -5.88 -8.91
N THR A 65 12.17 -7.01 -9.52
CA THR A 65 12.00 -7.27 -10.95
C THR A 65 10.51 -7.30 -11.33
N PHE A 66 9.69 -7.98 -10.53
CA PHE A 66 8.24 -8.01 -10.74
C PHE A 66 7.63 -6.61 -10.74
N ILE A 67 7.94 -5.80 -9.71
CA ILE A 67 7.46 -4.42 -9.61
C ILE A 67 7.92 -3.58 -10.79
N GLU A 68 9.20 -3.67 -11.17
CA GLU A 68 9.75 -2.94 -12.31
C GLU A 68 9.00 -3.26 -13.61
N VAL A 69 8.73 -4.55 -13.88
CA VAL A 69 8.00 -4.96 -15.08
C VAL A 69 6.57 -4.42 -15.07
N VAL A 70 5.87 -4.51 -13.95
CA VAL A 70 4.49 -4.00 -13.82
C VAL A 70 4.47 -2.49 -14.05
N GLU A 71 5.35 -1.73 -13.39
CA GLU A 71 5.43 -0.28 -13.55
C GLU A 71 5.73 0.14 -14.99
N LYS A 72 6.70 -0.52 -15.63
CA LYS A 72 7.07 -0.23 -17.03
C LYS A 72 5.92 -0.53 -18.01
N ARG A 73 5.18 -1.60 -17.79
CA ARG A 73 4.08 -2.01 -18.68
C ARG A 73 2.82 -1.19 -18.50
N GLN A 74 2.49 -0.82 -17.27
CA GLN A 74 1.27 -0.07 -16.96
C GLN A 74 1.49 1.44 -16.98
N GLY A 75 2.73 1.92 -16.87
CA GLY A 75 3.04 3.35 -16.75
C GLY A 75 2.57 3.94 -15.42
N LEU A 76 2.32 3.10 -14.42
CA LEU A 76 1.88 3.46 -13.07
C LEU A 76 3.00 3.18 -12.08
N LYS A 77 3.02 3.92 -10.97
CA LYS A 77 3.90 3.65 -9.84
C LYS A 77 3.15 2.87 -8.76
N ILE A 78 3.71 1.74 -8.32
CA ILE A 78 3.17 0.94 -7.22
C ILE A 78 3.52 1.62 -5.90
N ALA A 79 2.55 1.64 -4.97
CA ALA A 79 2.69 2.24 -3.64
C ALA A 79 3.17 3.71 -3.66
N CYS A 80 2.85 4.47 -4.71
CA CYS A 80 3.10 5.90 -4.77
C CYS A 80 2.15 6.62 -3.80
N LEU A 81 2.64 6.95 -2.61
CA LEU A 81 1.83 7.47 -1.50
C LEU A 81 1.15 8.79 -1.86
N GLU A 82 1.85 9.68 -2.55
CA GLU A 82 1.33 10.96 -2.99
C GLU A 82 0.17 10.80 -3.98
N ALA A 83 0.31 9.90 -4.95
CA ALA A 83 -0.74 9.60 -5.91
C ALA A 83 -1.98 8.99 -5.23
N ILE A 84 -1.77 8.11 -4.25
CA ILE A 84 -2.84 7.52 -3.45
C ILE A 84 -3.55 8.61 -2.65
N ALA A 85 -2.81 9.46 -1.93
CA ALA A 85 -3.35 10.54 -1.12
C ALA A 85 -4.14 11.54 -1.96
N TYR A 86 -3.65 11.89 -3.13
CA TYR A 86 -4.34 12.78 -4.07
C TYR A 86 -5.63 12.15 -4.62
N ARG A 87 -5.59 10.89 -5.07
CA ARG A 87 -6.78 10.16 -5.54
C ARG A 87 -7.84 9.98 -4.46
N LYS A 88 -7.43 9.88 -3.19
CA LYS A 88 -8.33 9.81 -2.03
C LYS A 88 -8.83 11.17 -1.55
N GLY A 89 -8.35 12.27 -2.13
CA GLY A 89 -8.70 13.63 -1.70
C GLY A 89 -8.10 14.03 -0.34
N TRP A 90 -7.07 13.32 0.12
CA TRP A 90 -6.37 13.65 1.37
C TRP A 90 -5.41 14.82 1.23
N ILE A 91 -4.94 15.07 0.01
CA ILE A 91 -4.14 16.24 -0.35
C ILE A 91 -4.74 16.96 -1.56
N SER A 92 -4.56 18.28 -1.62
CA SER A 92 -4.99 19.10 -2.75
C SER A 92 -4.04 18.97 -3.95
N GLU A 93 -4.44 19.51 -5.10
CA GLU A 93 -3.59 19.61 -6.29
C GLU A 93 -2.35 20.48 -6.03
N GLU A 94 -2.53 21.59 -5.34
CA GLU A 94 -1.42 22.49 -4.98
C GLU A 94 -0.38 21.74 -4.15
N ARG A 95 -0.86 20.97 -3.16
CA ARG A 95 0.05 20.16 -2.32
C ARG A 95 0.75 19.07 -3.12
N MET A 96 0.07 18.42 -4.05
CA MET A 96 0.67 17.43 -4.94
C MET A 96 1.76 18.05 -5.83
N ARG A 97 1.53 19.27 -6.36
CA ARG A 97 2.52 20.01 -7.14
C ARG A 97 3.73 20.42 -6.30
N GLU A 98 3.52 20.90 -5.08
CA GLU A 98 4.59 21.21 -4.15
C GLU A 98 5.48 19.99 -3.88
N LEU A 99 4.87 18.81 -3.66
CA LEU A 99 5.62 17.56 -3.42
C LEU A 99 6.40 17.11 -4.68
N ALA A 100 5.88 17.35 -5.87
CA ALA A 100 6.56 17.04 -7.12
C ALA A 100 7.75 17.97 -7.42
N GLN A 101 7.73 19.21 -6.95
CA GLN A 101 8.70 20.25 -7.32
C GLN A 101 10.16 19.89 -7.05
N PRO A 102 10.55 19.34 -5.88
CA PRO A 102 11.94 18.94 -5.62
C PRO A 102 12.42 17.81 -6.55
N MET A 103 11.49 17.03 -7.10
CA MET A 103 11.73 15.84 -7.91
C MET A 103 11.39 16.04 -9.39
N ILE A 104 11.13 17.28 -9.84
CA ILE A 104 10.61 17.56 -11.18
C ILE A 104 11.54 17.09 -12.32
N LYS A 105 12.84 16.99 -12.04
CA LYS A 105 13.85 16.55 -13.01
C LYS A 105 13.93 15.02 -13.15
N ASN A 106 13.31 14.26 -12.26
CA ASN A 106 13.31 12.81 -12.32
C ASN A 106 11.95 12.24 -12.72
N GLN A 107 11.93 10.95 -13.06
CA GLN A 107 10.72 10.26 -13.50
C GLN A 107 9.60 10.26 -12.45
N TYR A 108 9.94 10.24 -11.16
CA TYR A 108 8.94 10.20 -10.08
C TYR A 108 8.16 11.52 -9.99
N GLY A 109 8.85 12.65 -9.95
CA GLY A 109 8.20 13.97 -9.93
C GLY A 109 7.35 14.21 -11.17
N GLN A 110 7.84 13.80 -12.36
CA GLN A 110 7.06 13.86 -13.60
C GLN A 110 5.81 12.99 -13.55
N TYR A 111 5.90 11.81 -12.95
CA TYR A 111 4.76 10.93 -12.73
C TYR A 111 3.70 11.57 -11.83
N LEU A 112 4.08 12.26 -10.75
CA LEU A 112 3.14 12.96 -9.87
C LEU A 112 2.33 14.02 -10.66
N LEU A 113 2.99 14.78 -11.52
CA LEU A 113 2.30 15.75 -12.38
C LEU A 113 1.35 15.08 -13.38
N LYS A 114 1.79 13.98 -13.99
CA LYS A 114 0.95 13.18 -14.90
C LYS A 114 -0.33 12.70 -14.22
N VAL A 115 -0.26 12.23 -12.96
CA VAL A 115 -1.43 11.78 -12.18
C VAL A 115 -2.46 12.88 -12.00
N ILE A 116 -2.03 14.13 -11.80
CA ILE A 116 -2.93 15.29 -11.73
C ILE A 116 -3.73 15.45 -13.04
N ASP A 117 -3.04 15.40 -14.17
CA ASP A 117 -3.66 15.59 -15.49
C ASP A 117 -4.60 14.42 -15.83
N GLU A 118 -4.24 13.19 -15.46
CA GLU A 118 -5.10 12.02 -15.66
C GLU A 118 -6.40 12.13 -14.88
N LEU A 119 -6.34 12.47 -13.60
CA LEU A 119 -7.53 12.59 -12.76
C LEU A 119 -8.48 13.69 -13.28
N LYS A 120 -7.94 14.82 -13.75
CA LYS A 120 -8.73 15.89 -14.36
C LYS A 120 -9.48 15.41 -15.61
N ARG A 121 -8.84 14.59 -16.44
CA ARG A 121 -9.47 14.02 -17.64
C ARG A 121 -10.57 13.03 -17.27
N GLU A 122 -10.34 12.17 -16.27
CA GLU A 122 -11.33 11.21 -15.76
C GLU A 122 -12.59 11.94 -15.27
N VAL A 123 -12.43 12.98 -14.45
CA VAL A 123 -13.55 13.78 -13.92
C VAL A 123 -14.32 14.48 -15.04
N ASN A 124 -13.62 15.07 -16.01
CA ASN A 124 -14.26 15.74 -17.13
C ASN A 124 -15.03 14.76 -18.03
N SER A 125 -14.50 13.57 -18.28
CA SER A 125 -15.15 12.54 -19.08
C SER A 125 -16.44 12.02 -18.40
N THR A 126 -16.43 11.86 -17.09
CA THR A 126 -17.61 11.43 -16.31
C THR A 126 -18.71 12.49 -16.35
N ASN A 127 -18.34 13.77 -16.28
CA ASN A 127 -19.29 14.89 -16.36
C ASN A 127 -19.96 15.04 -17.75
N ILE A 128 -19.29 14.63 -18.82
CA ILE A 128 -19.85 14.64 -20.18
C ILE A 128 -20.88 13.54 -20.35
N LEU A 129 -20.61 12.32 -19.85
CA LEU A 129 -21.52 11.18 -19.95
C LEU A 129 -22.78 11.35 -19.08
N GLY A 130 -22.67 12.04 -17.95
CA GLY A 130 -23.81 12.35 -17.08
C GLY A 130 -24.80 13.40 -17.65
N LYS A 131 -24.43 14.16 -18.70
CA LYS A 131 -25.28 15.17 -19.33
C LYS A 131 -26.07 14.65 -20.55
N THR A 132 -25.79 13.46 -21.05
CA THR A 132 -26.45 12.88 -22.22
C THR A 132 -27.59 11.92 -21.88
N GLY A 133 -27.95 11.77 -20.62
CA GLY A 133 -29.04 10.94 -20.13
C GLY A 133 -30.22 11.75 -19.60
N LYS A 134 -30.86 12.58 -20.46
CA LYS A 134 -32.22 13.10 -20.27
C LYS A 134 -33.01 12.95 -21.55
#